data_467fc7550984101460a906f8c40419e7
#
_entry.id   467fc7550984101460a906f8c40419e7
#
_cell.length_a   1.000
_cell.length_b   1.000
_cell.length_c   1.000
_cell.angle_alpha   90.00
_cell.angle_beta   90.00
_cell.angle_gamma   90.00
#
_symmetry.space_group_name_H-M   'P 1'
#
loop_
_entity.id
_entity.type
_entity.pdbx_description
1 polymer ?
#
loop_
_entity_poly.entity_id
_entity_poly.type
_entity_poly.pdbx_seq_one_letter_code
_entity_poly.pdbx_strand_id
1 'polypeptide(L)'
;MLRDSLGNPVHLQDPASLSAVNDFVGGFIACEARAVNVLAVADTDRSALVQAYGAALHMFSESRCGPANARPFIDAALAGASTASPRERNFVAAVEAWVHGDIPRAIRLHEQQAREFPRDLVSVKLGQYHLFNQGDAPGMLRLALTALPHAGDVAYMHGMAAFGWEQCHLLEQAEQAARKAITMNRKEPWAQHALAHVMLTQGRLDEGLQFMQHSSARWSGLNSFMVTHNWWHLALFALDLGQHDTVLRLYDQQVWGVVKEYSQDQIGAVSLLARLELAGVDIGDRWQDLADYLTTRTHDQVLPFLDLQYLYGLARAGRPEADLLMANIQAFCTSACFSAPDATGAARQKTFTITADGAAADVWQHVCVPAGRGLLAHARGDYATAVEMLGSALPRLMEIGGNHAQRDLFEQIHLDALIHSGRWSAAQQAVQQRLRGQPESIRLRRQAKRVYVALGLDGIGAA
;
A
#
# COMPACT_ATOMS: atom_id res chain seq x y z
N MET A 1 -5.90 7.39 -36.60
CA MET A 1 -5.29 6.68 -35.48
C MET A 1 -6.08 7.06 -34.24
N LEU A 2 -6.61 6.08 -33.52
CA LEU A 2 -7.35 6.29 -32.26
C LEU A 2 -6.41 6.84 -31.19
N ARG A 3 -7.00 7.57 -30.22
CA ARG A 3 -6.25 8.11 -29.07
C ARG A 3 -7.02 7.83 -27.80
N ASP A 4 -6.30 7.52 -26.71
CA ASP A 4 -6.87 7.43 -25.39
C ASP A 4 -7.20 8.83 -24.80
N SER A 5 -7.82 8.84 -23.64
CA SER A 5 -8.23 10.07 -22.94
C SER A 5 -7.07 10.98 -22.53
N LEU A 6 -5.83 10.49 -22.55
CA LEU A 6 -4.60 11.27 -22.28
C LEU A 6 -3.93 11.75 -23.58
N GLY A 7 -4.51 11.40 -24.75
CA GLY A 7 -4.00 11.76 -26.08
C GLY A 7 -2.95 10.81 -26.65
N ASN A 8 -2.64 9.68 -26.01
CA ASN A 8 -1.70 8.70 -26.53
C ASN A 8 -2.33 7.92 -27.69
N PRO A 9 -1.61 7.64 -28.78
CA PRO A 9 -2.09 6.76 -29.85
C PRO A 9 -2.33 5.36 -29.33
N VAL A 10 -3.45 4.73 -29.76
CA VAL A 10 -3.79 3.34 -29.38
C VAL A 10 -4.12 2.52 -30.64
N HIS A 11 -3.68 1.25 -30.64
CA HIS A 11 -3.96 0.27 -31.67
C HIS A 11 -4.94 -0.76 -31.12
N LEU A 12 -6.16 -0.76 -31.66
CA LEU A 12 -7.24 -1.66 -31.27
C LEU A 12 -7.69 -2.48 -32.46
N GLN A 13 -8.00 -3.76 -32.24
CA GLN A 13 -8.63 -4.61 -33.28
C GLN A 13 -10.07 -4.17 -33.50
N ASP A 14 -10.79 -3.84 -32.44
CA ASP A 14 -12.12 -3.26 -32.51
C ASP A 14 -12.09 -1.79 -32.01
N PRO A 15 -12.38 -0.81 -32.89
CA PRO A 15 -12.47 0.59 -32.45
C PRO A 15 -13.51 0.84 -31.36
N ALA A 16 -14.52 0.01 -31.18
CA ALA A 16 -15.51 0.13 -30.11
C ALA A 16 -14.91 -0.09 -28.72
N SER A 17 -13.80 -0.82 -28.63
CA SER A 17 -13.06 -1.04 -27.36
C SER A 17 -12.43 0.23 -26.80
N LEU A 18 -12.37 1.35 -27.56
CA LEU A 18 -11.78 2.60 -27.11
C LEU A 18 -12.47 3.14 -25.85
N SER A 19 -13.78 2.94 -25.72
CA SER A 19 -14.51 3.36 -24.51
C SER A 19 -13.99 2.62 -23.26
N ALA A 20 -13.84 1.31 -23.32
CA ALA A 20 -13.34 0.49 -22.24
C ALA A 20 -11.85 0.77 -21.92
N VAL A 21 -11.04 1.07 -22.95
CA VAL A 21 -9.65 1.54 -22.77
C VAL A 21 -9.62 2.86 -22.04
N ASN A 22 -10.50 3.81 -22.37
CA ASN A 22 -10.59 5.10 -21.68
C ASN A 22 -11.10 4.96 -20.25
N ASP A 23 -12.00 4.02 -19.99
CA ASP A 23 -12.46 3.67 -18.66
C ASP A 23 -11.30 3.12 -17.82
N PHE A 24 -10.45 2.25 -18.39
CA PHE A 24 -9.26 1.79 -17.71
C PHE A 24 -8.29 2.94 -17.47
N VAL A 25 -7.86 3.67 -18.49
CA VAL A 25 -6.87 4.73 -18.39
C VAL A 25 -7.30 5.78 -17.34
N GLY A 26 -8.49 6.35 -17.51
CA GLY A 26 -9.02 7.35 -16.61
C GLY A 26 -9.33 6.79 -15.22
N GLY A 27 -10.00 5.65 -15.15
CA GLY A 27 -10.37 5.00 -13.90
C GLY A 27 -9.16 4.54 -13.09
N PHE A 28 -8.14 4.01 -13.74
CA PHE A 28 -6.91 3.57 -13.06
C PHE A 28 -6.14 4.73 -12.42
N ILE A 29 -5.90 5.82 -13.17
CA ILE A 29 -5.20 6.98 -12.60
C ILE A 29 -6.02 7.71 -11.53
N ALA A 30 -7.37 7.70 -11.66
CA ALA A 30 -8.30 8.30 -10.71
C ALA A 30 -8.70 7.36 -9.54
N CYS A 31 -8.25 6.11 -9.53
CA CYS A 31 -8.71 5.08 -8.58
C CYS A 31 -10.23 4.88 -8.58
N GLU A 32 -10.87 4.89 -9.74
CA GLU A 32 -12.31 4.68 -9.91
C GLU A 32 -12.63 3.22 -10.25
N ALA A 33 -13.83 2.76 -9.84
CA ALA A 33 -14.28 1.39 -10.07
C ALA A 33 -14.39 1.02 -11.55
N ARG A 34 -14.62 2.01 -12.44
CA ARG A 34 -14.75 1.77 -13.90
C ARG A 34 -13.48 1.22 -14.57
N ALA A 35 -12.33 1.28 -13.90
CA ALA A 35 -11.10 0.70 -14.46
C ALA A 35 -11.25 -0.78 -14.85
N VAL A 36 -12.15 -1.55 -14.20
CA VAL A 36 -12.38 -2.97 -14.52
C VAL A 36 -13.17 -3.18 -15.81
N ASN A 37 -13.79 -2.15 -16.40
CA ASN A 37 -14.61 -2.27 -17.62
C ASN A 37 -13.82 -2.80 -18.82
N VAL A 38 -12.49 -2.64 -18.83
CA VAL A 38 -11.62 -3.19 -19.88
C VAL A 38 -11.69 -4.71 -19.96
N LEU A 39 -12.01 -5.40 -18.86
CA LEU A 39 -12.17 -6.86 -18.86
C LEU A 39 -13.36 -7.32 -19.70
N ALA A 40 -14.41 -6.50 -19.81
CA ALA A 40 -15.60 -6.85 -20.60
C ALA A 40 -15.34 -6.95 -22.12
N VAL A 41 -14.27 -6.30 -22.61
CA VAL A 41 -13.88 -6.35 -24.02
C VAL A 41 -12.67 -7.26 -24.28
N ALA A 42 -11.99 -7.73 -23.23
CA ALA A 42 -10.77 -8.51 -23.37
C ALA A 42 -10.95 -9.89 -24.03
N ASP A 43 -12.17 -10.44 -24.01
CA ASP A 43 -12.48 -11.70 -24.71
C ASP A 43 -12.61 -11.52 -26.22
N THR A 44 -13.01 -10.34 -26.68
CA THR A 44 -13.29 -10.04 -28.09
C THR A 44 -12.22 -9.22 -28.78
N ASP A 45 -11.54 -8.36 -28.03
CA ASP A 45 -10.42 -7.53 -28.53
C ASP A 45 -9.08 -8.07 -28.01
N ARG A 46 -8.29 -8.65 -28.92
CA ARG A 46 -6.96 -9.21 -28.62
C ARG A 46 -5.82 -8.21 -28.83
N SER A 47 -6.13 -6.91 -28.87
CA SER A 47 -5.11 -5.86 -28.93
C SER A 47 -4.16 -5.96 -27.74
N ALA A 48 -2.86 -5.80 -28.01
CA ALA A 48 -1.81 -5.95 -27.00
C ALA A 48 -2.07 -5.10 -25.73
N LEU A 49 -2.56 -3.87 -25.90
CA LEU A 49 -2.82 -2.95 -24.79
C LEU A 49 -4.02 -3.37 -23.95
N VAL A 50 -5.14 -3.79 -24.58
CA VAL A 50 -6.35 -4.28 -23.88
C VAL A 50 -5.98 -5.48 -23.00
N GLN A 51 -5.24 -6.42 -23.56
CA GLN A 51 -4.81 -7.62 -22.86
C GLN A 51 -3.82 -7.31 -21.73
N ALA A 52 -2.88 -6.39 -21.95
CA ALA A 52 -1.95 -5.98 -20.89
C ALA A 52 -2.66 -5.27 -19.71
N TYR A 53 -3.70 -4.49 -19.98
CA TYR A 53 -4.53 -3.89 -18.94
C TYR A 53 -5.31 -4.95 -18.14
N GLY A 54 -5.84 -5.97 -18.82
CA GLY A 54 -6.45 -7.13 -18.15
C GLY A 54 -5.47 -7.87 -17.26
N ALA A 55 -4.25 -8.15 -17.75
CA ALA A 55 -3.19 -8.77 -16.95
C ALA A 55 -2.86 -7.94 -15.71
N ALA A 56 -2.70 -6.61 -15.84
CA ALA A 56 -2.41 -5.73 -14.73
C ALA A 56 -3.50 -5.76 -13.65
N LEU A 57 -4.79 -5.78 -14.04
CA LEU A 57 -5.92 -5.88 -13.09
C LEU A 57 -5.86 -7.18 -12.28
N HIS A 58 -5.52 -8.30 -12.90
CA HIS A 58 -5.36 -9.57 -12.18
C HIS A 58 -4.18 -9.55 -11.20
N MET A 59 -3.09 -8.85 -11.53
CA MET A 59 -1.96 -8.66 -10.62
C MET A 59 -2.33 -7.81 -9.41
N PHE A 60 -3.22 -6.82 -9.54
CA PHE A 60 -3.74 -6.02 -8.43
C PHE A 60 -4.66 -6.77 -7.46
N SER A 61 -4.97 -8.04 -7.72
CA SER A 61 -5.58 -8.90 -6.69
C SER A 61 -4.67 -9.11 -5.48
N GLU A 62 -3.37 -8.86 -5.64
CA GLU A 62 -2.33 -9.00 -4.61
C GLU A 62 -2.42 -10.34 -3.86
N SER A 63 -2.70 -11.39 -4.60
CA SER A 63 -2.82 -12.77 -4.11
C SER A 63 -1.89 -13.69 -4.89
N ARG A 64 -1.57 -14.84 -4.31
CA ARG A 64 -0.74 -15.86 -4.99
C ARG A 64 -1.32 -16.33 -6.34
N CYS A 65 -2.63 -16.16 -6.55
CA CYS A 65 -3.30 -16.52 -7.80
C CYS A 65 -3.17 -15.44 -8.87
N GLY A 66 -2.79 -14.21 -8.50
CA GLY A 66 -2.68 -13.07 -9.42
C GLY A 66 -1.87 -13.37 -10.68
N PRO A 67 -0.62 -13.86 -10.59
CA PRO A 67 0.19 -14.20 -11.76
C PRO A 67 -0.42 -15.29 -12.65
N ALA A 68 -1.03 -16.31 -12.05
CA ALA A 68 -1.69 -17.38 -12.82
C ALA A 68 -2.90 -16.86 -13.58
N ASN A 69 -3.71 -16.00 -12.96
CA ASN A 69 -4.88 -15.37 -13.59
C ASN A 69 -4.47 -14.34 -14.67
N ALA A 70 -3.34 -13.64 -14.48
CA ALA A 70 -2.83 -12.67 -15.46
C ALA A 70 -2.22 -13.33 -16.70
N ARG A 71 -1.72 -14.57 -16.59
CA ARG A 71 -0.99 -15.26 -17.67
C ARG A 71 -1.73 -15.34 -18.99
N PRO A 72 -3.00 -15.77 -19.09
CA PRO A 72 -3.71 -15.83 -20.37
C PRO A 72 -3.76 -14.48 -21.08
N PHE A 73 -3.88 -13.40 -20.31
CA PHE A 73 -3.92 -12.04 -20.83
C PHE A 73 -2.54 -11.59 -21.32
N ILE A 74 -1.47 -11.84 -20.57
CA ILE A 74 -0.14 -11.42 -21.02
C ILE A 74 0.36 -12.24 -22.21
N ASP A 75 0.03 -13.53 -22.29
CA ASP A 75 0.33 -14.37 -23.44
C ASP A 75 -0.39 -13.84 -24.71
N ALA A 76 -1.65 -13.42 -24.57
CA ALA A 76 -2.40 -12.79 -25.66
C ALA A 76 -1.83 -11.41 -26.05
N ALA A 77 -1.40 -10.59 -25.06
CA ALA A 77 -0.76 -9.31 -25.31
C ALA A 77 0.54 -9.46 -26.12
N LEU A 78 1.37 -10.44 -25.77
CA LEU A 78 2.61 -10.75 -26.48
C LEU A 78 2.36 -11.24 -27.91
N ALA A 79 1.34 -12.06 -28.12
CA ALA A 79 0.94 -12.50 -29.46
C ALA A 79 0.51 -11.32 -30.34
N GLY A 80 -0.15 -10.30 -29.78
CA GLY A 80 -0.57 -9.07 -30.46
C GLY A 80 0.50 -8.01 -30.62
N ALA A 81 1.69 -8.19 -30.02
CA ALA A 81 2.72 -7.14 -29.93
C ALA A 81 3.31 -6.71 -31.28
N SER A 82 3.23 -7.55 -32.33
CA SER A 82 3.74 -7.23 -33.68
C SER A 82 3.05 -6.03 -34.32
N THR A 83 1.77 -5.79 -34.01
CA THR A 83 0.98 -4.67 -34.52
C THR A 83 0.96 -3.46 -33.55
N ALA A 84 1.50 -3.61 -32.37
CA ALA A 84 1.51 -2.58 -31.33
C ALA A 84 2.59 -1.50 -31.59
N SER A 85 2.34 -0.28 -31.12
CA SER A 85 3.33 0.81 -31.15
C SER A 85 4.51 0.53 -30.21
N PRO A 86 5.62 1.26 -30.33
CA PRO A 86 6.73 1.15 -29.37
C PRO A 86 6.29 1.39 -27.91
N ARG A 87 5.40 2.36 -27.66
CA ARG A 87 4.82 2.65 -26.35
C ARG A 87 4.09 1.42 -25.79
N GLU A 88 3.20 0.84 -26.60
CA GLU A 88 2.40 -0.31 -26.18
C GLU A 88 3.26 -1.55 -25.95
N ARG A 89 4.25 -1.81 -26.82
CA ARG A 89 5.18 -2.93 -26.63
C ARG A 89 5.99 -2.80 -25.34
N ASN A 90 6.47 -1.60 -25.02
CA ASN A 90 7.22 -1.38 -23.78
C ASN A 90 6.33 -1.57 -22.54
N PHE A 91 5.06 -1.10 -22.59
CA PHE A 91 4.09 -1.32 -21.53
C PHE A 91 3.79 -2.82 -21.34
N VAL A 92 3.55 -3.56 -22.43
CA VAL A 92 3.35 -5.03 -22.40
C VAL A 92 4.56 -5.72 -21.74
N ALA A 93 5.78 -5.34 -22.13
CA ALA A 93 7.02 -5.90 -21.55
C ALA A 93 7.16 -5.60 -20.05
N ALA A 94 6.70 -4.43 -19.61
CA ALA A 94 6.71 -4.07 -18.18
C ALA A 94 5.70 -4.93 -17.38
N VAL A 95 4.49 -5.13 -17.91
CA VAL A 95 3.48 -5.99 -17.27
C VAL A 95 3.92 -7.46 -17.31
N GLU A 96 4.53 -7.92 -18.43
CA GLU A 96 5.12 -9.26 -18.53
C GLU A 96 6.17 -9.48 -17.43
N ALA A 97 7.09 -8.53 -17.26
CA ALA A 97 8.09 -8.60 -16.20
C ALA A 97 7.45 -8.72 -14.82
N TRP A 98 6.38 -7.94 -14.54
CA TRP A 98 5.63 -8.03 -13.29
C TRP A 98 4.98 -9.40 -13.09
N VAL A 99 4.27 -9.93 -14.10
CA VAL A 99 3.64 -11.27 -14.05
C VAL A 99 4.66 -12.37 -13.77
N HIS A 100 5.91 -12.20 -14.23
CA HIS A 100 7.00 -13.14 -13.98
C HIS A 100 7.80 -12.85 -12.70
N GLY A 101 7.45 -11.82 -11.93
CA GLY A 101 8.12 -11.45 -10.69
C GLY A 101 9.45 -10.69 -10.88
N ASP A 102 9.81 -10.30 -12.11
CA ASP A 102 11.01 -9.50 -12.39
C ASP A 102 10.69 -8.00 -12.16
N ILE A 103 10.51 -7.64 -10.90
CA ILE A 103 10.15 -6.26 -10.50
C ILE A 103 11.23 -5.24 -10.90
N PRO A 104 12.54 -5.53 -10.73
CA PRO A 104 13.57 -4.59 -11.21
C PRO A 104 13.48 -4.32 -12.72
N ARG A 105 13.16 -5.31 -13.54
CA ARG A 105 12.93 -5.12 -14.98
C ARG A 105 11.68 -4.30 -15.24
N ALA A 106 10.59 -4.57 -14.54
CA ALA A 106 9.34 -3.81 -14.66
C ALA A 106 9.58 -2.31 -14.36
N ILE A 107 10.29 -2.00 -13.27
CA ILE A 107 10.65 -0.62 -12.90
C ILE A 107 11.47 0.06 -14.02
N ARG A 108 12.53 -0.58 -14.50
CA ARG A 108 13.35 -0.01 -15.59
C ARG A 108 12.52 0.29 -16.84
N LEU A 109 11.58 -0.57 -17.20
CA LEU A 109 10.71 -0.38 -18.34
C LEU A 109 9.71 0.77 -18.12
N HIS A 110 9.14 0.92 -16.91
CA HIS A 110 8.31 2.08 -16.58
C HIS A 110 9.11 3.40 -16.56
N GLU A 111 10.35 3.38 -16.09
CA GLU A 111 11.24 4.55 -16.16
C GLU A 111 11.59 4.91 -17.60
N GLN A 112 11.83 3.93 -18.47
CA GLN A 112 12.02 4.16 -19.91
C GLN A 112 10.75 4.75 -20.52
N GLN A 113 9.59 4.18 -20.21
CA GLN A 113 8.29 4.67 -20.69
C GLN A 113 8.05 6.13 -20.31
N ALA A 114 8.36 6.52 -19.07
CA ALA A 114 8.20 7.90 -18.61
C ALA A 114 9.12 8.88 -19.37
N ARG A 115 10.30 8.45 -19.79
CA ARG A 115 11.22 9.28 -20.61
C ARG A 115 10.77 9.42 -22.07
N GLU A 116 10.33 8.31 -22.67
CA GLU A 116 10.01 8.25 -24.11
C GLU A 116 8.54 8.63 -24.39
N PHE A 117 7.64 8.31 -23.48
CA PHE A 117 6.19 8.50 -23.59
C PHE A 117 5.59 9.08 -22.30
N PRO A 118 6.00 10.30 -21.91
CA PRO A 118 5.71 10.86 -20.57
C PRO A 118 4.23 11.12 -20.28
N ARG A 119 3.35 11.06 -21.28
CA ARG A 119 1.89 11.13 -21.10
C ARG A 119 1.24 9.78 -20.84
N ASP A 120 2.00 8.68 -20.80
CA ASP A 120 1.50 7.37 -20.39
C ASP A 120 1.43 7.28 -18.86
N LEU A 121 0.44 7.96 -18.27
CA LEU A 121 0.31 8.05 -16.83
C LEU A 121 -0.11 6.74 -16.17
N VAL A 122 -0.66 5.79 -16.92
CA VAL A 122 -0.89 4.43 -16.44
C VAL A 122 0.46 3.77 -16.10
N SER A 123 1.41 3.88 -17.01
CA SER A 123 2.77 3.34 -16.79
C SER A 123 3.49 4.05 -15.65
N VAL A 124 3.38 5.39 -15.54
CA VAL A 124 3.95 6.15 -14.42
C VAL A 124 3.39 5.65 -13.09
N LYS A 125 2.07 5.46 -12.98
CA LYS A 125 1.42 5.00 -11.75
C LYS A 125 1.81 3.57 -11.40
N LEU A 126 1.94 2.66 -12.37
CA LEU A 126 2.43 1.30 -12.16
C LEU A 126 3.88 1.28 -11.70
N GLY A 127 4.74 2.09 -12.30
CA GLY A 127 6.12 2.24 -11.86
C GLY A 127 6.22 2.75 -10.42
N GLN A 128 5.39 3.74 -10.06
CA GLN A 128 5.31 4.22 -8.67
C GLN A 128 4.81 3.12 -7.71
N TYR A 129 3.84 2.29 -8.12
CA TYR A 129 3.37 1.16 -7.32
C TYR A 129 4.50 0.16 -7.02
N HIS A 130 5.33 -0.19 -8.01
CA HIS A 130 6.46 -1.08 -7.79
C HIS A 130 7.51 -0.47 -6.86
N LEU A 131 7.89 0.79 -7.10
CA LEU A 131 8.85 1.51 -6.26
C LEU A 131 8.34 1.68 -4.81
N PHE A 132 7.04 1.96 -4.64
CA PHE A 132 6.39 2.04 -3.35
C PHE A 132 6.49 0.74 -2.55
N ASN A 133 6.23 -0.41 -3.20
CA ASN A 133 6.29 -1.71 -2.55
C ASN A 133 7.73 -2.16 -2.25
N GLN A 134 8.74 -1.51 -2.84
CA GLN A 134 10.15 -1.69 -2.49
C GLN A 134 10.67 -0.64 -1.49
N GLY A 135 9.84 0.30 -1.06
CA GLY A 135 10.23 1.38 -0.15
C GLY A 135 11.10 2.45 -0.80
N ASP A 136 11.21 2.50 -2.14
CA ASP A 136 11.98 3.51 -2.87
C ASP A 136 11.15 4.78 -3.13
N ALA A 137 10.92 5.55 -2.07
CA ALA A 137 10.23 6.84 -2.17
C ALA A 137 10.96 7.85 -3.10
N PRO A 138 12.31 7.99 -3.06
CA PRO A 138 13.02 8.83 -4.03
C PRO A 138 12.82 8.39 -5.48
N GLY A 139 12.77 7.09 -5.74
CA GLY A 139 12.46 6.54 -7.08
C GLY A 139 11.05 6.91 -7.54
N MET A 140 10.05 6.80 -6.67
CA MET A 140 8.69 7.23 -6.96
C MET A 140 8.63 8.71 -7.36
N LEU A 141 9.30 9.58 -6.58
CA LEU A 141 9.35 11.00 -6.85
C LEU A 141 10.06 11.29 -8.18
N ARG A 142 11.22 10.69 -8.41
CA ARG A 142 12.00 10.84 -9.66
C ARG A 142 11.16 10.46 -10.88
N LEU A 143 10.42 9.34 -10.80
CA LEU A 143 9.55 8.88 -11.88
C LEU A 143 8.45 9.90 -12.18
N ALA A 144 7.76 10.42 -11.15
CA ALA A 144 6.74 11.45 -11.32
C ALA A 144 7.30 12.74 -11.92
N LEU A 145 8.45 13.20 -11.43
CA LEU A 145 9.10 14.44 -11.93
C LEU A 145 9.59 14.31 -13.37
N THR A 146 9.88 13.10 -13.84
CA THR A 146 10.22 12.86 -15.26
C THR A 146 9.01 13.12 -16.16
N ALA A 147 7.81 12.72 -15.76
CA ALA A 147 6.59 12.88 -16.56
C ALA A 147 5.92 14.26 -16.39
N LEU A 148 6.04 14.89 -15.21
CA LEU A 148 5.33 16.11 -14.84
C LEU A 148 5.47 17.27 -15.83
N PRO A 149 6.65 17.59 -16.43
CA PRO A 149 6.78 18.68 -17.39
C PRO A 149 5.93 18.48 -18.66
N HIS A 150 5.57 17.24 -18.99
CA HIS A 150 4.86 16.88 -20.22
C HIS A 150 3.37 16.57 -20.00
N ALA A 151 2.96 16.37 -18.75
CA ALA A 151 1.59 16.03 -18.36
C ALA A 151 1.05 16.94 -17.24
N GLY A 152 1.64 18.15 -17.07
CA GLY A 152 1.25 19.09 -16.04
C GLY A 152 -0.14 19.73 -16.27
N ASP A 153 -0.79 19.48 -17.39
CA ASP A 153 -2.18 19.78 -17.68
C ASP A 153 -3.17 18.75 -17.10
N VAL A 154 -2.68 17.62 -16.56
CA VAL A 154 -3.48 16.55 -15.98
C VAL A 154 -3.40 16.61 -14.44
N ALA A 155 -4.54 16.82 -13.77
CA ALA A 155 -4.59 16.92 -12.30
C ALA A 155 -3.96 15.72 -11.60
N TYR A 156 -4.23 14.50 -12.09
CA TYR A 156 -3.71 13.25 -11.51
C TYR A 156 -2.18 13.16 -11.53
N MET A 157 -1.51 13.81 -12.49
CA MET A 157 -0.04 13.85 -12.50
C MET A 157 0.49 14.66 -11.31
N HIS A 158 -0.17 15.74 -10.93
CA HIS A 158 0.18 16.50 -9.73
C HIS A 158 -0.11 15.73 -8.45
N GLY A 159 -1.18 14.90 -8.43
CA GLY A 159 -1.46 13.99 -7.31
C GLY A 159 -0.37 12.92 -7.13
N MET A 160 0.08 12.31 -8.23
CA MET A 160 1.20 11.36 -8.22
C MET A 160 2.51 12.01 -7.74
N ALA A 161 2.79 13.24 -8.18
CA ALA A 161 3.96 14.00 -7.72
C ALA A 161 3.82 14.38 -6.23
N ALA A 162 2.62 14.81 -5.79
CA ALA A 162 2.35 15.14 -4.40
C ALA A 162 2.64 13.97 -3.47
N PHE A 163 2.20 12.77 -3.83
CA PHE A 163 2.48 11.57 -3.04
C PHE A 163 3.97 11.20 -3.04
N GLY A 164 4.66 11.34 -4.18
CA GLY A 164 6.12 11.15 -4.24
C GLY A 164 6.88 12.13 -3.33
N TRP A 165 6.52 13.41 -3.34
CA TRP A 165 7.08 14.43 -2.44
C TRP A 165 6.81 14.10 -0.97
N GLU A 166 5.58 13.69 -0.67
CA GLU A 166 5.15 13.37 0.68
C GLU A 166 5.90 12.16 1.25
N GLN A 167 6.03 11.08 0.48
CA GLN A 167 6.78 9.89 0.91
C GLN A 167 8.29 10.17 1.10
N CYS A 168 8.81 11.23 0.48
CA CYS A 168 10.16 11.76 0.73
C CYS A 168 10.21 12.75 1.92
N HIS A 169 9.10 12.97 2.65
CA HIS A 169 8.96 13.97 3.71
C HIS A 169 9.26 15.42 3.27
N LEU A 170 9.13 15.71 1.98
CA LEU A 170 9.21 17.08 1.42
C LEU A 170 7.81 17.69 1.43
N LEU A 171 7.32 17.97 2.65
CA LEU A 171 5.91 18.22 2.94
C LEU A 171 5.37 19.51 2.32
N GLU A 172 6.19 20.56 2.21
CA GLU A 172 5.78 21.82 1.58
C GLU A 172 5.51 21.62 0.08
N GLN A 173 6.41 20.94 -0.63
CA GLN A 173 6.25 20.62 -2.05
C GLN A 173 5.07 19.68 -2.27
N ALA A 174 4.88 18.72 -1.37
CA ALA A 174 3.75 17.79 -1.40
C ALA A 174 2.42 18.54 -1.29
N GLU A 175 2.30 19.45 -0.32
CA GLU A 175 1.08 20.26 -0.11
C GLU A 175 0.80 21.16 -1.31
N GLN A 176 1.81 21.86 -1.85
CA GLN A 176 1.66 22.70 -3.04
C GLN A 176 1.16 21.90 -4.24
N ALA A 177 1.76 20.72 -4.52
CA ALA A 177 1.36 19.85 -5.63
C ALA A 177 -0.06 19.29 -5.42
N ALA A 178 -0.39 18.85 -4.21
CA ALA A 178 -1.72 18.32 -3.87
C ALA A 178 -2.81 19.40 -4.02
N ARG A 179 -2.59 20.60 -3.48
CA ARG A 179 -3.53 21.70 -3.61
C ARG A 179 -3.72 22.12 -5.07
N LYS A 180 -2.65 22.13 -5.88
CA LYS A 180 -2.74 22.36 -7.33
C LYS A 180 -3.62 21.31 -8.00
N ALA A 181 -3.39 20.03 -7.74
CA ALA A 181 -4.20 18.93 -8.29
C ALA A 181 -5.69 19.09 -7.93
N ILE A 182 -6.00 19.37 -6.65
CA ILE A 182 -7.38 19.58 -6.16
C ILE A 182 -8.03 20.82 -6.79
N THR A 183 -7.27 21.87 -7.05
CA THR A 183 -7.77 23.07 -7.76
C THR A 183 -8.12 22.75 -9.20
N MET A 184 -7.32 21.94 -9.89
CA MET A 184 -7.60 21.49 -11.26
C MET A 184 -8.76 20.50 -11.33
N ASN A 185 -8.84 19.58 -10.36
CA ASN A 185 -9.91 18.58 -10.26
C ASN A 185 -10.26 18.31 -8.79
N ARG A 186 -11.42 18.81 -8.35
CA ARG A 186 -11.90 18.61 -6.97
C ARG A 186 -12.18 17.15 -6.60
N LYS A 187 -12.32 16.25 -7.58
CA LYS A 187 -12.52 14.81 -7.39
C LYS A 187 -11.22 14.02 -7.37
N GLU A 188 -10.06 14.67 -7.44
CA GLU A 188 -8.77 13.98 -7.47
C GLU A 188 -8.49 13.34 -6.08
N PRO A 189 -8.72 12.00 -5.91
CA PRO A 189 -8.70 11.39 -4.58
C PRO A 189 -7.28 11.16 -4.07
N TRP A 190 -6.32 10.99 -4.99
CA TRP A 190 -4.92 10.73 -4.65
C TRP A 190 -4.23 11.96 -4.08
N ALA A 191 -4.55 13.16 -4.61
CA ALA A 191 -4.08 14.41 -4.03
C ALA A 191 -4.74 14.72 -2.69
N GLN A 192 -6.04 14.40 -2.52
CA GLN A 192 -6.70 14.50 -1.22
C GLN A 192 -6.02 13.61 -0.20
N HIS A 193 -5.71 12.37 -0.56
CA HIS A 193 -4.96 11.42 0.25
C HIS A 193 -3.54 11.93 0.61
N ALA A 194 -2.77 12.43 -0.37
CA ALA A 194 -1.44 12.99 -0.12
C ALA A 194 -1.48 14.20 0.82
N LEU A 195 -2.49 15.08 0.67
CA LEU A 195 -2.67 16.23 1.56
C LEU A 195 -3.05 15.79 2.99
N ALA A 196 -3.86 14.73 3.14
CA ALA A 196 -4.16 14.16 4.45
C ALA A 196 -2.88 13.64 5.13
N HIS A 197 -1.99 12.97 4.40
CA HIS A 197 -0.69 12.55 4.92
C HIS A 197 0.16 13.75 5.41
N VAL A 198 0.21 14.83 4.63
CA VAL A 198 0.93 16.06 5.03
C VAL A 198 0.40 16.60 6.35
N MET A 199 -0.94 16.76 6.45
CA MET A 199 -1.57 17.29 7.67
C MET A 199 -1.36 16.37 8.87
N LEU A 200 -1.46 15.05 8.69
CA LEU A 200 -1.23 14.07 9.75
C LEU A 200 0.22 14.12 10.25
N THR A 201 1.19 14.18 9.34
CA THR A 201 2.62 14.25 9.66
C THR A 201 3.00 15.55 10.39
N GLN A 202 2.34 16.66 10.02
CA GLN A 202 2.53 17.96 10.67
C GLN A 202 1.70 18.15 11.95
N GLY A 203 0.91 17.16 12.36
CA GLY A 203 0.04 17.26 13.53
C GLY A 203 -1.13 18.24 13.40
N ARG A 204 -1.52 18.62 12.18
CA ARG A 204 -2.66 19.50 11.86
C ARG A 204 -3.96 18.71 11.91
N LEU A 205 -4.31 18.21 13.11
CA LEU A 205 -5.33 17.17 13.29
C LEU A 205 -6.74 17.68 12.98
N ASP A 206 -7.15 18.83 13.53
CA ASP A 206 -8.49 19.41 13.29
C ASP A 206 -8.66 19.81 11.83
N GLU A 207 -7.65 20.43 11.23
CA GLU A 207 -7.67 20.83 9.82
C GLU A 207 -7.80 19.59 8.91
N GLY A 208 -7.02 18.54 9.19
CA GLY A 208 -7.06 17.29 8.44
C GLY A 208 -8.42 16.59 8.55
N LEU A 209 -9.00 16.53 9.75
CA LEU A 209 -10.32 15.97 9.98
C LEU A 209 -11.39 16.71 9.16
N GLN A 210 -11.44 18.04 9.26
CA GLN A 210 -12.40 18.89 8.52
C GLN A 210 -12.21 18.77 7.01
N PHE A 211 -10.94 18.77 6.55
CA PHE A 211 -10.63 18.61 5.13
C PHE A 211 -11.12 17.27 4.57
N MET A 212 -10.85 16.16 5.27
CA MET A 212 -11.27 14.84 4.83
C MET A 212 -12.80 14.66 4.90
N GLN A 213 -13.47 15.19 5.93
CA GLN A 213 -14.93 15.23 6.02
C GLN A 213 -15.54 15.97 4.83
N HIS A 214 -15.01 17.15 4.48
CA HIS A 214 -15.49 17.90 3.33
C HIS A 214 -15.24 17.17 2.00
N SER A 215 -14.12 16.50 1.87
CA SER A 215 -13.73 15.76 0.66
C SER A 215 -14.56 14.49 0.45
N SER A 216 -15.04 13.86 1.52
CA SER A 216 -15.74 12.56 1.48
C SER A 216 -17.00 12.55 0.60
N ALA A 217 -17.69 13.68 0.46
CA ALA A 217 -18.84 13.83 -0.44
C ALA A 217 -18.50 13.56 -1.93
N ARG A 218 -17.21 13.51 -2.29
CA ARG A 218 -16.72 13.32 -3.66
C ARG A 218 -16.13 11.94 -3.93
N TRP A 219 -16.16 11.03 -2.94
CA TRP A 219 -15.56 9.69 -3.06
C TRP A 219 -16.48 8.66 -3.71
N SER A 220 -17.65 9.07 -4.16
CA SER A 220 -18.55 8.20 -4.94
C SER A 220 -17.91 7.77 -6.26
N GLY A 221 -17.99 6.46 -6.57
CA GLY A 221 -17.43 5.87 -7.79
C GLY A 221 -15.95 5.50 -7.72
N LEU A 222 -15.27 5.76 -6.59
CA LEU A 222 -13.92 5.24 -6.34
C LEU A 222 -13.95 3.71 -6.20
N ASN A 223 -12.82 3.07 -6.48
CA ASN A 223 -12.65 1.65 -6.17
C ASN A 223 -12.59 1.44 -4.64
N SER A 224 -12.78 0.19 -4.19
CA SER A 224 -12.86 -0.12 -2.75
C SER A 224 -11.61 0.34 -2.00
N PHE A 225 -10.41 0.07 -2.53
CA PHE A 225 -9.15 0.53 -1.94
C PHE A 225 -9.16 2.03 -1.63
N MET A 226 -9.42 2.86 -2.62
CA MET A 226 -9.29 4.31 -2.44
C MET A 226 -10.37 4.88 -1.52
N VAL A 227 -11.60 4.35 -1.58
CA VAL A 227 -12.66 4.83 -0.70
C VAL A 227 -12.41 4.42 0.76
N THR A 228 -12.08 3.15 1.01
CA THR A 228 -11.82 2.65 2.37
C THR A 228 -10.58 3.29 2.98
N HIS A 229 -9.52 3.50 2.16
CA HIS A 229 -8.27 4.09 2.60
C HIS A 229 -8.41 5.59 2.93
N ASN A 230 -9.20 6.34 2.17
CA ASN A 230 -9.51 7.73 2.52
C ASN A 230 -10.33 7.84 3.82
N TRP A 231 -11.32 6.95 4.04
CA TRP A 231 -12.02 6.86 5.31
C TRP A 231 -11.13 6.43 6.46
N TRP A 232 -10.16 5.55 6.21
CA TRP A 232 -9.15 5.18 7.18
C TRP A 232 -8.29 6.38 7.61
N HIS A 233 -7.86 7.26 6.67
CA HIS A 233 -7.16 8.49 7.03
C HIS A 233 -8.02 9.43 7.87
N LEU A 234 -9.30 9.60 7.53
CA LEU A 234 -10.22 10.37 8.34
C LEU A 234 -10.32 9.79 9.77
N ALA A 235 -10.39 8.46 9.87
CA ALA A 235 -10.42 7.78 11.16
C ALA A 235 -9.13 7.98 11.99
N LEU A 236 -7.95 8.11 11.35
CA LEU A 236 -6.71 8.41 12.07
C LEU A 236 -6.75 9.79 12.73
N PHE A 237 -7.24 10.83 12.05
CA PHE A 237 -7.43 12.15 12.65
C PHE A 237 -8.39 12.08 13.84
N ALA A 238 -9.54 11.43 13.66
CA ALA A 238 -10.53 11.28 14.73
C ALA A 238 -9.96 10.51 15.94
N LEU A 239 -9.12 9.48 15.70
CA LEU A 239 -8.48 8.70 16.74
C LEU A 239 -7.49 9.53 17.58
N ASP A 240 -6.64 10.32 16.92
CA ASP A 240 -5.69 11.18 17.62
C ASP A 240 -6.37 12.33 18.37
N LEU A 241 -7.56 12.75 17.93
CA LEU A 241 -8.44 13.70 18.65
C LEU A 241 -9.30 13.01 19.74
N GLY A 242 -9.13 11.71 19.96
CA GLY A 242 -9.86 10.96 21.01
C GLY A 242 -11.34 10.69 20.71
N GLN A 243 -11.78 10.82 19.46
CA GLN A 243 -13.20 10.64 19.05
C GLN A 243 -13.49 9.15 18.77
N HIS A 244 -13.30 8.28 19.78
CA HIS A 244 -13.32 6.83 19.65
C HIS A 244 -14.62 6.27 19.06
N ASP A 245 -15.80 6.78 19.51
CA ASP A 245 -17.09 6.34 18.98
C ASP A 245 -17.24 6.66 17.49
N THR A 246 -16.67 7.77 17.04
CA THR A 246 -16.63 8.12 15.61
C THR A 246 -15.75 7.13 14.85
N VAL A 247 -14.60 6.77 15.40
CA VAL A 247 -13.68 5.80 14.75
C VAL A 247 -14.33 4.42 14.63
N LEU A 248 -15.04 3.94 15.67
CA LEU A 248 -15.78 2.67 15.62
C LEU A 248 -16.87 2.69 14.53
N ARG A 249 -17.65 3.76 14.44
CA ARG A 249 -18.66 3.90 13.37
C ARG A 249 -18.03 3.94 11.99
N LEU A 250 -16.88 4.62 11.83
CA LEU A 250 -16.16 4.67 10.56
C LEU A 250 -15.61 3.28 10.19
N TYR A 251 -15.08 2.54 11.16
CA TYR A 251 -14.67 1.16 10.94
C TYR A 251 -15.83 0.32 10.40
N ASP A 252 -16.96 0.29 11.10
CA ASP A 252 -18.10 -0.57 10.78
C ASP A 252 -18.79 -0.20 9.46
N GLN A 253 -18.77 1.08 9.06
CA GLN A 253 -19.59 1.58 7.95
C GLN A 253 -18.80 1.94 6.70
N GLN A 254 -17.50 2.23 6.81
CA GLN A 254 -16.73 2.86 5.74
C GLN A 254 -15.38 2.19 5.45
N VAL A 255 -14.69 1.70 6.50
CA VAL A 255 -13.36 1.09 6.35
C VAL A 255 -13.46 -0.40 6.11
N TRP A 256 -14.37 -1.08 6.82
CA TRP A 256 -14.57 -2.52 6.71
C TRP A 256 -15.95 -2.83 6.13
N GLY A 257 -16.03 -3.69 5.12
CA GLY A 257 -17.29 -4.17 4.56
C GLY A 257 -17.59 -3.73 3.13
N VAL A 258 -16.69 -3.04 2.45
CA VAL A 258 -16.88 -2.66 1.02
C VAL A 258 -16.55 -3.87 0.12
N VAL A 259 -15.31 -4.37 0.14
CA VAL A 259 -14.90 -5.62 -0.50
C VAL A 259 -14.04 -6.42 0.47
N LYS A 260 -14.67 -7.19 1.33
CA LYS A 260 -14.00 -7.92 2.44
C LYS A 260 -12.93 -8.91 1.97
N GLU A 261 -13.04 -9.39 0.74
CA GLU A 261 -12.07 -10.31 0.12
C GLU A 261 -10.83 -9.59 -0.43
N TYR A 262 -10.84 -8.25 -0.53
CA TYR A 262 -9.73 -7.51 -1.11
C TYR A 262 -8.63 -7.21 -0.09
N SER A 263 -7.37 -7.47 -0.48
CA SER A 263 -6.18 -7.31 0.36
C SER A 263 -6.09 -5.96 1.05
N GLN A 264 -6.28 -4.88 0.29
CA GLN A 264 -6.12 -3.52 0.79
C GLN A 264 -7.21 -3.11 1.79
N ASP A 265 -8.46 -3.59 1.60
CA ASP A 265 -9.54 -3.38 2.54
C ASP A 265 -9.27 -4.14 3.85
N GLN A 266 -8.74 -5.38 3.75
CA GLN A 266 -8.35 -6.19 4.90
C GLN A 266 -7.26 -5.52 5.74
N ILE A 267 -6.17 -5.05 5.12
CA ILE A 267 -5.08 -4.44 5.88
C ILE A 267 -5.47 -3.08 6.50
N GLY A 268 -6.33 -2.32 5.84
CA GLY A 268 -6.91 -1.10 6.39
C GLY A 268 -7.71 -1.38 7.67
N ALA A 269 -8.52 -2.44 7.64
CA ALA A 269 -9.30 -2.89 8.79
C ALA A 269 -8.40 -3.40 9.93
N VAL A 270 -7.41 -4.26 9.66
CA VAL A 270 -6.41 -4.70 10.66
C VAL A 270 -5.74 -3.50 11.32
N SER A 271 -5.27 -2.57 10.51
CA SER A 271 -4.54 -1.41 10.95
C SER A 271 -5.37 -0.51 11.88
N LEU A 272 -6.66 -0.33 11.59
CA LEU A 272 -7.53 0.51 12.40
C LEU A 272 -7.96 -0.16 13.70
N LEU A 273 -8.30 -1.46 13.68
CA LEU A 273 -8.62 -2.22 14.90
C LEU A 273 -7.43 -2.25 15.88
N ALA A 274 -6.23 -2.52 15.36
CA ALA A 274 -5.03 -2.51 16.18
C ALA A 274 -4.81 -1.17 16.88
N ARG A 275 -5.01 -0.07 16.18
CA ARG A 275 -4.86 1.28 16.75
C ARG A 275 -5.95 1.61 17.78
N LEU A 276 -7.17 1.15 17.58
CA LEU A 276 -8.25 1.28 18.56
C LEU A 276 -7.91 0.53 19.86
N GLU A 277 -7.43 -0.72 19.78
CA GLU A 277 -6.99 -1.47 20.96
C GLU A 277 -5.83 -0.79 21.68
N LEU A 278 -4.81 -0.33 20.93
CA LEU A 278 -3.67 0.39 21.49
C LEU A 278 -4.08 1.72 22.16
N ALA A 279 -5.22 2.29 21.75
CA ALA A 279 -5.84 3.45 22.41
C ALA A 279 -6.71 3.07 23.63
N GLY A 280 -6.85 1.78 23.94
CA GLY A 280 -7.64 1.26 25.06
C GLY A 280 -9.15 1.19 24.78
N VAL A 281 -9.55 1.14 23.51
CA VAL A 281 -10.96 1.05 23.09
C VAL A 281 -11.38 -0.42 23.06
N ASP A 282 -12.55 -0.72 23.64
CA ASP A 282 -13.17 -2.04 23.48
C ASP A 282 -13.73 -2.17 22.05
N ILE A 283 -13.21 -3.14 21.32
CA ILE A 283 -13.58 -3.41 19.93
C ILE A 283 -14.52 -4.62 19.75
N GLY A 284 -14.91 -5.26 20.85
CA GLY A 284 -15.80 -6.42 20.82
C GLY A 284 -15.22 -7.60 20.02
N ASP A 285 -16.04 -8.20 19.20
CA ASP A 285 -15.72 -9.40 18.39
C ASP A 285 -15.20 -9.09 16.97
N ARG A 286 -14.89 -7.82 16.68
CA ARG A 286 -14.49 -7.37 15.32
C ARG A 286 -13.26 -8.10 14.77
N TRP A 287 -12.32 -8.54 15.63
CA TRP A 287 -11.22 -9.39 15.18
C TRP A 287 -11.70 -10.72 14.62
N GLN A 288 -12.78 -11.30 15.14
CA GLN A 288 -13.26 -12.60 14.67
C GLN A 288 -13.86 -12.49 13.26
N ASP A 289 -14.72 -11.47 13.00
CA ASP A 289 -15.26 -11.21 11.66
C ASP A 289 -14.16 -10.96 10.64
N LEU A 290 -13.16 -10.14 10.98
CA LEU A 290 -12.04 -9.85 10.08
C LEU A 290 -11.19 -11.10 9.83
N ALA A 291 -10.87 -11.87 10.86
CA ALA A 291 -10.01 -13.06 10.77
C ALA A 291 -10.60 -14.15 9.86
N ASP A 292 -11.93 -14.28 9.77
CA ASP A 292 -12.56 -15.24 8.87
C ASP A 292 -12.12 -15.03 7.41
N TYR A 293 -11.89 -13.80 7.00
CA TYR A 293 -11.38 -13.47 5.67
C TYR A 293 -9.85 -13.62 5.56
N LEU A 294 -9.11 -13.32 6.65
CA LEU A 294 -7.65 -13.43 6.67
C LEU A 294 -7.15 -14.87 6.61
N THR A 295 -7.94 -15.86 7.03
CA THR A 295 -7.57 -17.28 6.97
C THR A 295 -7.21 -17.74 5.56
N THR A 296 -7.78 -17.12 4.53
CA THR A 296 -7.52 -17.43 3.11
C THR A 296 -6.16 -16.93 2.62
N ARG A 297 -5.48 -16.04 3.39
CA ARG A 297 -4.25 -15.35 3.02
C ARG A 297 -2.96 -16.06 3.46
N THR A 298 -3.08 -17.17 4.19
CA THR A 298 -1.94 -17.84 4.82
C THR A 298 -0.86 -18.31 3.84
N HIS A 299 -1.17 -18.43 2.55
CA HIS A 299 -0.27 -18.89 1.50
C HIS A 299 0.05 -17.83 0.43
N ASP A 300 -0.22 -16.56 0.67
CA ASP A 300 -0.06 -15.53 -0.37
C ASP A 300 1.42 -15.19 -0.63
N GLN A 301 2.19 -14.80 0.37
CA GLN A 301 3.59 -14.36 0.28
C GLN A 301 3.89 -13.51 -0.97
N VAL A 302 3.04 -12.50 -1.22
CA VAL A 302 3.15 -11.59 -2.37
C VAL A 302 3.92 -10.33 -1.99
N LEU A 303 3.55 -9.72 -0.87
CA LEU A 303 4.16 -8.49 -0.36
C LEU A 303 4.36 -8.61 1.16
N PRO A 304 5.57 -8.36 1.69
CA PRO A 304 5.86 -8.48 3.13
C PRO A 304 4.91 -7.65 3.99
N PHE A 305 4.57 -6.43 3.55
CA PHE A 305 3.68 -5.55 4.30
C PHE A 305 2.28 -6.15 4.49
N LEU A 306 1.73 -6.80 3.47
CA LEU A 306 0.41 -7.44 3.54
C LEU A 306 0.42 -8.62 4.50
N ASP A 307 1.39 -9.52 4.35
CA ASP A 307 1.49 -10.73 5.17
C ASP A 307 1.65 -10.39 6.67
N LEU A 308 2.38 -9.33 7.00
CA LEU A 308 2.52 -8.87 8.38
C LEU A 308 1.21 -8.35 8.97
N GLN A 309 0.38 -7.68 8.17
CA GLN A 309 -0.95 -7.25 8.61
C GLN A 309 -1.87 -8.44 8.81
N TYR A 310 -1.89 -9.40 7.87
CA TYR A 310 -2.68 -10.63 8.00
C TYR A 310 -2.26 -11.43 9.24
N LEU A 311 -0.96 -11.59 9.44
CA LEU A 311 -0.39 -12.28 10.61
C LEU A 311 -0.88 -11.65 11.92
N TYR A 312 -0.80 -10.31 12.01
CA TYR A 312 -1.21 -9.63 13.23
C TYR A 312 -2.70 -9.75 13.49
N GLY A 313 -3.56 -9.60 12.46
CA GLY A 313 -5.00 -9.76 12.58
C GLY A 313 -5.41 -11.17 13.02
N LEU A 314 -4.82 -12.21 12.40
CA LEU A 314 -5.04 -13.61 12.80
C LEU A 314 -4.59 -13.88 14.25
N ALA A 315 -3.43 -13.34 14.64
CA ALA A 315 -2.89 -13.51 15.98
C ALA A 315 -3.77 -12.80 17.04
N ARG A 316 -4.26 -11.59 16.75
CA ARG A 316 -5.19 -10.85 17.64
C ARG A 316 -6.53 -11.56 17.80
N ALA A 317 -7.01 -12.23 16.76
CA ALA A 317 -8.20 -13.06 16.82
C ALA A 317 -7.98 -14.44 17.50
N GLY A 318 -6.74 -14.76 17.89
CA GLY A 318 -6.40 -16.07 18.48
C GLY A 318 -6.50 -17.24 17.50
N ARG A 319 -6.41 -16.99 16.19
CA ARG A 319 -6.52 -18.02 15.15
C ARG A 319 -5.23 -18.82 15.02
N PRO A 320 -5.29 -20.16 14.92
CA PRO A 320 -4.11 -21.01 14.71
C PRO A 320 -3.43 -20.75 13.35
N GLU A 321 -4.16 -20.19 12.38
CA GLU A 321 -3.64 -19.79 11.08
C GLU A 321 -2.54 -18.73 11.17
N ALA A 322 -2.40 -18.03 12.29
CA ALA A 322 -1.27 -17.14 12.52
C ALA A 322 0.07 -17.89 12.56
N ASP A 323 0.10 -19.07 13.21
CA ASP A 323 1.30 -19.92 13.24
C ASP A 323 1.60 -20.50 11.86
N LEU A 324 0.57 -20.93 11.13
CA LEU A 324 0.70 -21.39 9.75
C LEU A 324 1.27 -20.31 8.84
N LEU A 325 0.74 -19.08 8.91
CA LEU A 325 1.25 -17.97 8.10
C LEU A 325 2.71 -17.66 8.45
N MET A 326 3.06 -17.60 9.74
CA MET A 326 4.45 -17.37 10.16
C MET A 326 5.40 -18.46 9.64
N ALA A 327 4.98 -19.74 9.69
CA ALA A 327 5.75 -20.85 9.13
C ALA A 327 5.92 -20.73 7.61
N ASN A 328 4.87 -20.32 6.89
CA ASN A 328 4.92 -20.12 5.45
C ASN A 328 5.85 -18.96 5.05
N ILE A 329 5.83 -17.83 5.79
CA ILE A 329 6.79 -16.73 5.60
C ILE A 329 8.22 -17.21 5.76
N GLN A 330 8.53 -18.04 6.78
CA GLN A 330 9.87 -18.60 7.00
C GLN A 330 10.27 -19.59 5.90
N ALA A 331 9.35 -20.46 5.48
CA ALA A 331 9.59 -21.41 4.40
C ALA A 331 9.83 -20.71 3.07
N PHE A 332 9.11 -19.63 2.80
CA PHE A 332 9.31 -18.79 1.60
C PHE A 332 10.74 -18.22 1.55
N CYS A 333 11.26 -17.70 2.67
CA CYS A 333 12.63 -17.19 2.75
C CYS A 333 13.67 -18.26 2.42
N THR A 334 13.51 -19.49 2.97
CA THR A 334 14.45 -20.60 2.73
C THR A 334 14.40 -21.11 1.29
N SER A 335 13.23 -21.13 0.67
CA SER A 335 13.06 -21.53 -0.73
C SER A 335 13.68 -20.53 -1.71
N ALA A 336 13.58 -19.25 -1.44
CA ALA A 336 14.17 -18.19 -2.24
C ALA A 336 15.71 -18.19 -2.20
N CYS A 337 16.31 -18.56 -1.07
CA CYS A 337 17.77 -18.64 -0.92
C CYS A 337 18.43 -19.81 -1.70
N PHE A 338 17.66 -20.85 -2.11
CA PHE A 338 18.19 -22.01 -2.82
C PHE A 338 18.02 -21.97 -4.34
N SER A 339 17.45 -20.93 -4.91
CA SER A 339 17.29 -20.77 -6.36
C SER A 339 18.47 -20.01 -6.97
N ALA A 340 19.72 -20.43 -6.69
CA ALA A 340 20.85 -20.06 -7.53
C ALA A 340 20.68 -20.71 -8.92
N PRO A 341 21.00 -20.03 -10.03
CA PRO A 341 20.85 -20.59 -11.37
C PRO A 341 21.76 -21.82 -11.51
N ASP A 342 21.11 -22.98 -11.68
CA ASP A 342 21.83 -24.22 -12.00
C ASP A 342 22.38 -24.13 -13.42
N ALA A 343 23.68 -24.32 -13.56
CA ALA A 343 24.43 -24.19 -14.81
C ALA A 343 24.14 -25.31 -15.84
N THR A 344 23.13 -26.14 -15.61
CA THR A 344 22.75 -27.22 -16.51
C THR A 344 21.39 -26.97 -17.14
N GLY A 345 21.40 -26.59 -18.42
CA GLY A 345 20.23 -26.23 -19.24
C GLY A 345 19.19 -27.32 -19.50
N ALA A 346 18.68 -27.99 -18.50
CA ALA A 346 17.55 -28.91 -18.62
C ALA A 346 16.23 -28.16 -18.34
N ALA A 347 15.33 -28.15 -19.34
CA ALA A 347 13.99 -27.59 -19.25
C ALA A 347 13.19 -28.30 -18.14
N ARG A 348 13.17 -27.75 -16.92
CA ARG A 348 12.21 -28.13 -15.89
C ARG A 348 10.86 -27.50 -16.19
N GLN A 349 9.80 -28.27 -16.12
CA GLN A 349 8.42 -27.76 -16.03
C GLN A 349 8.39 -26.65 -14.98
N LYS A 350 8.14 -25.41 -15.44
CA LYS A 350 8.11 -24.25 -14.57
C LYS A 350 6.90 -24.30 -13.65
N THR A 351 7.05 -24.92 -12.50
CA THR A 351 6.20 -24.64 -11.35
C THR A 351 6.43 -23.17 -11.01
N PHE A 352 5.38 -22.39 -10.96
CA PHE A 352 5.44 -20.96 -10.65
C PHE A 352 5.90 -20.80 -9.19
N THR A 353 7.17 -20.57 -8.98
CA THR A 353 7.71 -20.09 -7.74
C THR A 353 8.01 -18.61 -7.97
N ILE A 354 7.39 -17.71 -7.20
CA ILE A 354 7.85 -16.33 -7.10
C ILE A 354 9.25 -16.43 -6.50
N THR A 355 10.28 -16.40 -7.33
CA THR A 355 11.65 -16.30 -6.86
C THR A 355 11.89 -14.83 -6.59
N ALA A 356 11.93 -14.47 -5.30
CA ALA A 356 12.46 -13.18 -4.89
C ALA A 356 13.89 -13.08 -5.46
N ASP A 357 14.22 -11.97 -6.10
CA ASP A 357 15.62 -11.65 -6.38
C ASP A 357 16.38 -11.53 -5.04
N GLY A 358 17.70 -11.52 -5.06
CA GLY A 358 18.51 -11.52 -3.83
C GLY A 358 18.15 -10.38 -2.87
N ALA A 359 17.72 -9.21 -3.37
CA ALA A 359 17.31 -8.07 -2.57
C ALA A 359 15.94 -8.29 -1.90
N ALA A 360 14.97 -8.83 -2.64
CA ALA A 360 13.66 -9.14 -2.07
C ALA A 360 13.76 -10.28 -1.04
N ALA A 361 14.58 -11.30 -1.28
CA ALA A 361 14.84 -12.37 -0.30
C ALA A 361 15.45 -11.83 1.00
N ASP A 362 16.36 -10.86 0.91
CA ASP A 362 16.96 -10.19 2.07
C ASP A 362 15.90 -9.46 2.92
N VAL A 363 14.98 -8.73 2.30
CA VAL A 363 13.88 -8.04 3.00
C VAL A 363 12.97 -9.03 3.72
N TRP A 364 12.58 -10.12 3.06
CA TRP A 364 11.77 -11.15 3.69
C TRP A 364 12.47 -11.77 4.90
N GLN A 365 13.75 -12.11 4.77
CA GLN A 365 14.51 -12.80 5.82
C GLN A 365 14.88 -11.87 6.99
N HIS A 366 15.36 -10.65 6.70
CA HIS A 366 15.97 -9.79 7.70
C HIS A 366 15.05 -8.67 8.20
N VAL A 367 13.90 -8.44 7.56
CA VAL A 367 12.91 -7.45 8.00
C VAL A 367 11.57 -8.10 8.30
N CYS A 368 10.99 -8.84 7.33
CA CYS A 368 9.66 -9.42 7.48
C CYS A 368 9.62 -10.50 8.58
N VAL A 369 10.56 -11.45 8.60
CA VAL A 369 10.60 -12.52 9.62
C VAL A 369 10.73 -11.97 11.05
N PRO A 370 11.71 -11.10 11.38
CA PRO A 370 11.75 -10.54 12.73
C PRO A 370 10.54 -9.67 13.06
N ALA A 371 10.03 -8.85 12.13
CA ALA A 371 8.79 -8.09 12.34
C ALA A 371 7.60 -9.01 12.65
N GLY A 372 7.43 -10.09 11.87
CA GLY A 372 6.35 -11.06 12.07
C GLY A 372 6.44 -11.77 13.43
N ARG A 373 7.63 -12.18 13.85
CA ARG A 373 7.86 -12.76 15.20
C ARG A 373 7.50 -11.77 16.29
N GLY A 374 7.88 -10.49 16.11
CA GLY A 374 7.59 -9.44 17.08
C GLY A 374 6.10 -9.13 17.18
N LEU A 375 5.38 -9.10 16.06
CA LEU A 375 3.93 -8.93 16.02
C LEU A 375 3.20 -10.09 16.69
N LEU A 376 3.62 -11.32 16.41
CA LEU A 376 3.05 -12.53 17.01
C LEU A 376 3.28 -12.57 18.52
N ALA A 377 4.51 -12.22 18.96
CA ALA A 377 4.86 -12.12 20.38
C ALA A 377 4.01 -11.06 21.10
N HIS A 378 3.87 -9.86 20.50
CA HIS A 378 3.01 -8.80 21.05
C HIS A 378 1.56 -9.25 21.20
N ALA A 379 0.99 -9.86 20.15
CA ALA A 379 -0.39 -10.34 20.17
C ALA A 379 -0.65 -11.38 21.27
N ARG A 380 0.38 -12.11 21.69
CA ARG A 380 0.37 -13.15 22.75
C ARG A 380 0.80 -12.65 24.13
N GLY A 381 1.12 -11.36 24.26
CA GLY A 381 1.55 -10.75 25.53
C GLY A 381 3.01 -11.01 25.90
N ASP A 382 3.82 -11.62 25.00
CA ASP A 382 5.27 -11.71 25.17
C ASP A 382 5.95 -10.41 24.73
N TYR A 383 5.80 -9.39 25.55
CA TYR A 383 6.29 -8.05 25.25
C TYR A 383 7.82 -7.95 25.20
N ALA A 384 8.53 -8.83 25.90
CA ALA A 384 10.00 -8.82 25.89
C ALA A 384 10.52 -9.24 24.50
N THR A 385 10.01 -10.36 23.96
CA THR A 385 10.33 -10.81 22.61
C THR A 385 9.83 -9.80 21.56
N ALA A 386 8.66 -9.19 21.77
CA ALA A 386 8.14 -8.17 20.84
C ALA A 386 9.07 -6.96 20.74
N VAL A 387 9.61 -6.46 21.86
CA VAL A 387 10.58 -5.34 21.86
C VAL A 387 11.85 -5.71 21.11
N GLU A 388 12.39 -6.90 21.32
CA GLU A 388 13.62 -7.33 20.66
C GLU A 388 13.44 -7.49 19.15
N MET A 389 12.41 -8.23 18.76
CA MET A 389 12.17 -8.59 17.36
C MET A 389 11.72 -7.40 16.51
N LEU A 390 10.75 -6.60 16.98
CA LEU A 390 10.35 -5.37 16.28
C LEU A 390 11.48 -4.35 16.27
N GLY A 391 12.18 -4.17 17.40
CA GLY A 391 13.32 -3.24 17.49
C GLY A 391 14.41 -3.53 16.46
N SER A 392 14.65 -4.79 16.12
CA SER A 392 15.62 -5.18 15.08
C SER A 392 15.12 -4.89 13.65
N ALA A 393 13.79 -4.95 13.41
CA ALA A 393 13.20 -4.72 12.09
C ALA A 393 12.95 -3.25 11.77
N LEU A 394 12.58 -2.43 12.77
CA LEU A 394 12.15 -1.04 12.60
C LEU A 394 13.12 -0.16 11.78
N PRO A 395 14.46 -0.23 11.92
CA PRO A 395 15.37 0.60 11.12
C PRO A 395 15.30 0.38 9.61
N ARG A 396 14.85 -0.80 9.19
CA ARG A 396 14.71 -1.19 7.79
C ARG A 396 13.25 -1.36 7.34
N LEU A 397 12.29 -0.99 8.19
CA LEU A 397 10.88 -1.29 7.96
C LEU A 397 10.32 -0.65 6.68
N MET A 398 10.92 0.44 6.18
CA MET A 398 10.54 1.03 4.90
C MET A 398 10.63 0.06 3.72
N GLU A 399 11.53 -0.92 3.79
CA GLU A 399 11.79 -1.87 2.71
C GLU A 399 10.66 -2.89 2.49
N ILE A 400 9.74 -3.06 3.46
CA ILE A 400 8.58 -3.95 3.29
C ILE A 400 7.46 -3.35 2.44
N GLY A 401 7.54 -2.06 2.05
CA GLY A 401 6.47 -1.31 1.41
C GLY A 401 5.48 -0.68 2.42
N GLY A 402 4.31 -0.29 1.94
CA GLY A 402 3.37 0.52 2.70
C GLY A 402 3.82 1.99 2.81
N ASN A 403 2.91 2.91 3.10
CA ASN A 403 3.28 4.30 3.38
C ASN A 403 3.69 4.48 4.86
N HIS A 404 4.33 5.62 5.19
CA HIS A 404 4.79 5.85 6.56
C HIS A 404 3.66 5.85 7.59
N ALA A 405 2.46 6.34 7.27
CA ALA A 405 1.31 6.32 8.17
C ALA A 405 0.82 4.88 8.43
N GLN A 406 0.94 3.99 7.44
CA GLN A 406 0.64 2.57 7.61
C GLN A 406 1.71 1.88 8.46
N ARG A 407 3.00 2.11 8.17
CA ARG A 407 4.12 1.53 8.94
C ARG A 407 4.21 2.05 10.37
N ASP A 408 3.69 3.22 10.65
CA ASP A 408 3.60 3.79 12.01
C ASP A 408 2.89 2.85 13.01
N LEU A 409 2.02 1.93 12.54
CA LEU A 409 1.43 0.92 13.42
C LEU A 409 2.50 0.05 14.10
N PHE A 410 3.55 -0.34 13.39
CA PHE A 410 4.63 -1.19 13.95
C PHE A 410 5.39 -0.45 15.05
N GLU A 411 5.62 0.84 14.88
CA GLU A 411 6.23 1.69 15.91
C GLU A 411 5.31 1.84 17.13
N GLN A 412 3.99 1.96 16.92
CA GLN A 412 3.01 2.00 18.00
C GLN A 412 2.98 0.70 18.79
N ILE A 413 3.00 -0.45 18.11
CA ILE A 413 3.06 -1.78 18.73
C ILE A 413 4.37 -1.94 19.53
N HIS A 414 5.51 -1.49 18.96
CA HIS A 414 6.79 -1.52 19.67
C HIS A 414 6.79 -0.64 20.92
N LEU A 415 6.23 0.58 20.84
CA LEU A 415 6.08 1.47 21.99
C LEU A 415 5.19 0.84 23.09
N ASP A 416 4.09 0.20 22.70
CA ASP A 416 3.21 -0.51 23.63
C ASP A 416 3.95 -1.67 24.31
N ALA A 417 4.74 -2.44 23.55
CA ALA A 417 5.58 -3.51 24.09
C ALA A 417 6.63 -2.99 25.09
N LEU A 418 7.27 -1.83 24.81
CA LEU A 418 8.20 -1.17 25.74
C LEU A 418 7.51 -0.79 27.06
N ILE A 419 6.30 -0.25 26.98
CA ILE A 419 5.51 0.15 28.15
C ILE A 419 5.11 -1.08 28.97
N HIS A 420 4.63 -2.15 28.34
CA HIS A 420 4.18 -3.35 29.05
C HIS A 420 5.32 -4.22 29.59
N SER A 421 6.51 -4.16 28.98
CA SER A 421 7.72 -4.82 29.48
C SER A 421 8.48 -3.99 30.53
N GLY A 422 7.97 -2.80 30.92
CA GLY A 422 8.61 -1.94 31.91
C GLY A 422 9.89 -1.25 31.42
N ARG A 423 10.12 -1.18 30.13
CA ARG A 423 11.27 -0.51 29.50
C ARG A 423 11.07 1.02 29.46
N TRP A 424 10.83 1.62 30.63
CA TRP A 424 10.33 3.00 30.77
C TRP A 424 11.21 4.06 30.13
N SER A 425 12.55 3.96 30.25
CA SER A 425 13.47 4.93 29.65
C SER A 425 13.39 4.91 28.11
N ALA A 426 13.33 3.74 27.51
CA ALA A 426 13.16 3.60 26.06
C ALA A 426 11.77 4.09 25.62
N ALA A 427 10.72 3.76 26.37
CA ALA A 427 9.37 4.24 26.11
C ALA A 427 9.27 5.77 26.20
N GLN A 428 9.97 6.39 27.18
CA GLN A 428 10.01 7.84 27.32
C GLN A 428 10.64 8.52 26.09
N GLN A 429 11.77 8.01 25.61
CA GLN A 429 12.39 8.54 24.39
C GLN A 429 11.48 8.39 23.17
N ALA A 430 10.89 7.21 22.98
CA ALA A 430 10.01 6.94 21.86
C ALA A 430 8.76 7.85 21.88
N VAL A 431 8.09 7.99 23.01
CA VAL A 431 6.89 8.84 23.10
C VAL A 431 7.22 10.32 22.90
N GLN A 432 8.38 10.79 23.39
CA GLN A 432 8.80 12.17 23.19
C GLN A 432 9.16 12.49 21.74
N GLN A 433 9.79 11.54 21.04
CA GLN A 433 10.06 11.71 19.63
C GLN A 433 8.77 11.85 18.83
N ARG A 434 7.75 11.05 19.15
CA ARG A 434 6.44 11.09 18.47
C ARG A 434 5.66 12.37 18.80
N LEU A 435 5.69 12.83 20.04
CA LEU A 435 5.03 14.08 20.48
C LEU A 435 5.58 15.32 19.78
N ARG A 436 6.85 15.33 19.35
CA ARG A 436 7.40 16.45 18.56
C ARG A 436 6.70 16.64 17.22
N GLY A 437 6.30 15.54 16.57
CA GLY A 437 5.54 15.58 15.32
C GLY A 437 4.04 15.81 15.52
N GLN A 438 3.49 15.34 16.65
CA GLN A 438 2.04 15.35 16.92
C GLN A 438 1.75 15.82 18.37
N PRO A 439 2.07 17.08 18.70
CA PRO A 439 1.93 17.59 20.08
C PRO A 439 0.48 17.62 20.56
N GLU A 440 -0.49 17.71 19.66
CA GLU A 440 -1.91 17.76 19.99
C GLU A 440 -2.59 16.37 20.10
N SER A 441 -1.87 15.27 19.78
CA SER A 441 -2.42 13.92 19.88
C SER A 441 -2.78 13.56 21.32
N ILE A 442 -4.08 13.43 21.60
CA ILE A 442 -4.60 13.03 22.91
C ILE A 442 -4.11 11.64 23.29
N ARG A 443 -4.04 10.74 22.31
CA ARG A 443 -3.53 9.37 22.48
C ARG A 443 -2.08 9.39 22.97
N LEU A 444 -1.19 10.13 22.31
CA LEU A 444 0.22 10.22 22.70
C LEU A 444 0.41 10.89 24.06
N ARG A 445 -0.36 11.93 24.36
CA ARG A 445 -0.33 12.57 25.70
C ARG A 445 -0.73 11.59 26.80
N ARG A 446 -1.72 10.72 26.58
CA ARG A 446 -2.10 9.67 27.55
C ARG A 446 -0.97 8.64 27.75
N GLN A 447 -0.32 8.19 26.68
CA GLN A 447 0.83 7.29 26.76
C GLN A 447 2.00 7.95 27.49
N ALA A 448 2.32 9.21 27.18
CA ALA A 448 3.35 9.97 27.88
C ALA A 448 3.09 10.06 29.39
N LYS A 449 1.86 10.41 29.78
CA LYS A 449 1.47 10.47 31.19
C LYS A 449 1.72 9.13 31.91
N ARG A 450 1.33 8.01 31.30
CA ARG A 450 1.57 6.66 31.85
C ARG A 450 3.06 6.40 32.08
N VAL A 451 3.90 6.75 31.10
CA VAL A 451 5.36 6.58 31.16
C VAL A 451 5.98 7.48 32.21
N TYR A 452 5.57 8.75 32.30
CA TYR A 452 6.12 9.68 33.28
C TYR A 452 5.75 9.32 34.73
N VAL A 453 4.49 8.88 34.94
CA VAL A 453 4.09 8.36 36.27
C VAL A 453 4.99 7.21 36.70
N ALA A 454 5.26 6.24 35.82
CA ALA A 454 6.11 5.10 36.09
C ALA A 454 7.58 5.48 36.35
N LEU A 455 8.03 6.61 35.83
CA LEU A 455 9.39 7.15 36.07
C LEU A 455 9.48 8.10 37.26
N GLY A 456 8.39 8.39 37.98
CA GLY A 456 8.35 9.38 39.04
C GLY A 456 8.53 10.83 38.56
N LEU A 457 8.13 11.12 37.34
CA LEU A 457 8.23 12.42 36.65
C LEU A 457 6.86 13.10 36.47
N ASP A 458 5.95 12.86 37.39
CA ASP A 458 4.53 13.23 37.28
C ASP A 458 4.29 14.74 37.08
N GLY A 459 5.23 15.58 37.55
CA GLY A 459 5.14 17.04 37.43
C GLY A 459 5.51 17.61 36.07
N ILE A 460 6.08 16.80 35.17
CA ILE A 460 6.61 17.27 33.87
C ILE A 460 5.56 17.12 32.73
N GLY A 461 4.54 16.27 32.91
CA GLY A 461 3.56 15.93 31.86
C GLY A 461 2.27 16.74 31.85
N ALA A 462 2.21 17.87 32.56
CA ALA A 462 1.03 18.73 32.70
C ALA A 462 1.09 20.03 31.88
N ALA A 463 2.10 20.21 31.04
CA ALA A 463 2.25 21.40 30.19
C ALA A 463 1.87 21.09 28.74
#